data_082a0e765e47f7f777398a7a900b5241
#
_entry.id   082a0e765e47f7f777398a7a900b5241
#
_cell.length_a   1.000
_cell.length_b   1.000
_cell.length_c   1.000
_cell.angle_alpha   90.00
_cell.angle_beta   90.00
_cell.angle_gamma   90.00
#
_symmetry.space_group_name_H-M   'P 1'
#
loop_
_entity.id
_entity.type
_entity.pdbx_description
1 polymer ?
#
loop_
_entity_poly.entity_id
_entity_poly.type
_entity_poly.pdbx_seq_one_letter_code
_entity_poly.pdbx_strand_id
1 'polypeptide(L)'
;MKTLKLSLSIVCATLLLISGPVFGQKDKSDIMQPVKADNFKGMAAKLSEDGWKTAAYTIEDQLVSTAKLKGEMSPLTHDAMYLWVMEETTAADLAGAKEANNMNAVNKLAYQIQLPFLSQCQILLTQKGANDRMKDMNKIVNQIAPMVVQNNIRKSYEIYREKDKAFSVQTIYILNKDKVYDMLVEECIKHAESSKENAILMEIFKEAHHRMAKRSLR
;
A
#
# COMPACT_ATOMS: atom_id res chain seq x y z
N MET A 1 -20.30 24.24 13.96
CA MET A 1 -20.09 23.15 12.98
C MET A 1 -19.02 23.40 11.91
N LYS A 2 -18.33 24.55 11.84
CA LYS A 2 -17.28 24.83 10.84
C LYS A 2 -15.86 24.49 11.29
N THR A 3 -15.59 24.35 12.56
CA THR A 3 -14.24 24.11 13.13
C THR A 3 -13.81 22.65 13.12
N LEU A 4 -14.75 21.69 13.09
CA LEU A 4 -14.43 20.25 13.16
C LEU A 4 -13.83 19.69 11.84
N LYS A 5 -14.19 20.31 10.70
CA LYS A 5 -13.63 19.89 9.39
C LYS A 5 -12.19 20.33 9.17
N LEU A 6 -11.74 21.36 9.90
CA LEU A 6 -10.38 21.90 9.72
C LEU A 6 -9.32 21.06 10.43
N SER A 7 -9.64 20.49 11.61
CA SER A 7 -8.67 19.70 12.39
C SER A 7 -8.34 18.34 11.73
N LEU A 8 -9.34 17.69 11.16
CA LEU A 8 -9.15 16.39 10.47
C LEU A 8 -8.34 16.56 9.18
N SER A 9 -8.61 17.66 8.44
CA SER A 9 -7.84 17.98 7.23
C SER A 9 -6.37 18.29 7.52
N ILE A 10 -6.05 18.87 8.69
CA ILE A 10 -4.67 19.22 9.04
C ILE A 10 -3.86 17.96 9.43
N VAL A 11 -4.45 17.01 10.14
CA VAL A 11 -3.77 15.74 10.49
C VAL A 11 -3.57 14.86 9.25
N CYS A 12 -4.58 14.78 8.38
CA CYS A 12 -4.44 14.10 7.09
C CYS A 12 -3.43 14.81 6.17
N ALA A 13 -3.42 16.15 6.14
CA ALA A 13 -2.49 16.91 5.31
C ALA A 13 -1.04 16.77 5.79
N THR A 14 -0.77 16.72 7.10
CA THR A 14 0.59 16.53 7.63
C THR A 14 1.11 15.11 7.42
N LEU A 15 0.25 14.09 7.50
CA LEU A 15 0.62 12.72 7.14
C LEU A 15 0.78 12.55 5.62
N LEU A 16 0.01 13.31 4.80
CA LEU A 16 0.13 13.32 3.35
C LEU A 16 1.35 14.12 2.85
N LEU A 17 1.81 15.14 3.59
CA LEU A 17 3.03 15.91 3.25
C LEU A 17 4.32 15.08 3.44
N ILE A 18 4.25 13.94 4.13
CA ILE A 18 5.33 12.96 4.19
C ILE A 18 5.32 12.03 2.94
N SER A 19 4.24 12.05 2.16
CA SER A 19 4.12 11.35 0.90
C SER A 19 4.45 12.29 -0.25
N GLY A 20 5.70 12.30 -0.70
CA GLY A 20 6.06 12.94 -1.97
C GLY A 20 5.24 12.35 -3.13
N PRO A 21 4.92 13.16 -4.16
CA PRO A 21 4.15 12.70 -5.30
C PRO A 21 4.92 11.62 -6.06
N VAL A 22 4.30 10.47 -6.25
CA VAL A 22 4.84 9.33 -7.00
C VAL A 22 4.85 9.60 -8.52
N PHE A 23 4.60 10.81 -8.99
CA PHE A 23 4.74 11.15 -10.40
C PHE A 23 5.27 12.59 -10.59
N GLY A 24 6.51 12.69 -11.06
CA GLY A 24 7.11 13.93 -11.52
C GLY A 24 8.48 14.18 -10.93
N GLN A 25 9.52 13.98 -11.75
CA GLN A 25 10.88 14.42 -11.46
C GLN A 25 10.89 15.90 -11.07
N LYS A 26 11.25 16.19 -9.82
CA LYS A 26 11.88 17.45 -9.42
C LYS A 26 12.88 17.18 -8.30
N ASP A 27 14.06 17.70 -8.51
CA ASP A 27 15.24 17.83 -7.65
C ASP A 27 15.36 16.96 -6.39
N LYS A 28 16.40 16.12 -6.43
CA LYS A 28 16.81 15.20 -5.35
C LYS A 28 17.26 15.88 -4.05
N SER A 29 17.18 17.20 -3.91
CA SER A 29 17.67 17.94 -2.74
C SER A 29 16.62 18.21 -1.65
N ASP A 30 15.32 18.06 -1.95
CA ASP A 30 14.24 18.31 -0.98
C ASP A 30 13.61 17.04 -0.37
N ILE A 31 14.22 15.88 -0.62
CA ILE A 31 13.75 14.60 -0.09
C ILE A 31 14.34 14.39 1.29
N MET A 32 13.49 14.50 2.30
CA MET A 32 13.68 14.09 3.69
C MET A 32 14.50 15.04 4.58
N GLN A 33 13.91 16.12 5.00
CA GLN A 33 14.19 16.53 6.37
C GLN A 33 13.56 15.46 7.30
N PRO A 34 14.34 14.85 8.21
CA PRO A 34 13.76 13.95 9.21
C PRO A 34 12.73 14.74 9.99
N VAL A 35 11.46 14.27 9.97
CA VAL A 35 10.40 14.86 10.80
C VAL A 35 10.92 14.82 12.23
N LYS A 36 11.15 15.99 12.83
CA LYS A 36 11.71 16.08 14.18
C LYS A 36 10.81 15.32 15.13
N ALA A 37 11.40 14.53 16.03
CA ALA A 37 10.67 13.70 17.00
C ALA A 37 9.63 14.52 17.81
N ASP A 38 9.92 15.79 18.10
CA ASP A 38 9.02 16.73 18.79
C ASP A 38 7.65 16.92 18.06
N ASN A 39 7.60 16.70 16.75
CA ASN A 39 6.36 16.85 16.00
C ASN A 39 5.37 15.69 16.23
N PHE A 40 5.87 14.46 16.43
CA PHE A 40 5.01 13.29 16.68
C PHE A 40 4.33 13.34 18.05
N LYS A 41 5.03 13.85 19.08
CA LYS A 41 4.46 14.06 20.41
C LYS A 41 3.29 15.05 20.38
N GLY A 42 3.48 16.19 19.69
CA GLY A 42 2.40 17.18 19.51
C GLY A 42 1.21 16.64 18.71
N MET A 43 1.47 15.82 17.68
CA MET A 43 0.41 15.15 16.91
C MET A 43 -0.36 14.13 17.75
N ALA A 44 0.36 13.30 18.52
CA ALA A 44 -0.24 12.30 19.40
C ALA A 44 -1.11 12.95 20.49
N ALA A 45 -0.66 14.07 21.09
CA ALA A 45 -1.43 14.83 22.05
C ALA A 45 -2.76 15.33 21.46
N LYS A 46 -2.72 15.95 20.28
CA LYS A 46 -3.92 16.43 19.59
C LYS A 46 -4.90 15.30 19.24
N LEU A 47 -4.39 14.17 18.77
CA LEU A 47 -5.24 13.00 18.49
C LEU A 47 -5.91 12.50 19.76
N SER A 48 -5.18 12.44 20.89
CA SER A 48 -5.73 12.04 22.18
C SER A 48 -6.81 13.02 22.69
N GLU A 49 -6.58 14.33 22.53
CA GLU A 49 -7.56 15.38 22.84
C GLU A 49 -8.83 15.26 22.00
N ASP A 50 -8.69 14.87 20.72
CA ASP A 50 -9.82 14.60 19.80
C ASP A 50 -10.53 13.26 20.09
N GLY A 51 -10.14 12.56 21.16
CA GLY A 51 -10.76 11.31 21.63
C GLY A 51 -10.28 10.05 20.92
N TRP A 52 -9.19 10.14 20.13
CA TRP A 52 -8.60 8.96 19.53
C TRP A 52 -7.86 8.11 20.57
N LYS A 53 -7.98 6.80 20.44
CA LYS A 53 -7.42 5.78 21.32
C LYS A 53 -6.68 4.73 20.50
N THR A 54 -5.84 3.96 21.16
CA THR A 54 -5.15 2.82 20.58
C THR A 54 -5.27 1.61 21.50
N ALA A 55 -5.20 0.41 20.94
CA ALA A 55 -5.32 -0.84 21.68
C ALA A 55 -3.98 -1.36 22.23
N ALA A 56 -2.84 -0.94 21.67
CA ALA A 56 -1.54 -1.50 21.99
C ALA A 56 -0.53 -0.40 22.39
N TYR A 57 0.31 0.01 21.47
CA TYR A 57 1.33 1.02 21.71
C TYR A 57 0.75 2.42 21.78
N THR A 58 1.48 3.41 22.33
CA THR A 58 1.03 4.79 22.30
C THR A 58 0.85 5.31 20.86
N ILE A 59 0.03 6.33 20.67
CA ILE A 59 -0.16 6.97 19.36
C ILE A 59 1.20 7.51 18.86
N GLU A 60 2.00 8.09 19.74
CA GLU A 60 3.34 8.61 19.43
C GLU A 60 4.25 7.49 18.90
N ASP A 61 4.36 6.36 19.62
CA ASP A 61 5.21 5.23 19.21
C ASP A 61 4.82 4.69 17.84
N GLN A 62 3.51 4.58 17.58
CA GLN A 62 3.01 4.13 16.28
C GLN A 62 3.35 5.12 15.16
N LEU A 63 3.25 6.44 15.42
CA LEU A 63 3.61 7.47 14.44
C LEU A 63 5.10 7.43 14.10
N VAL A 64 5.97 7.34 15.12
CA VAL A 64 7.42 7.23 14.96
C VAL A 64 7.80 5.97 14.17
N SER A 65 7.25 4.82 14.57
CA SER A 65 7.51 3.54 13.89
C SER A 65 7.06 3.57 12.42
N THR A 66 5.87 4.12 12.16
CA THR A 66 5.34 4.25 10.81
C THR A 66 6.19 5.17 9.93
N ALA A 67 6.64 6.30 10.47
CA ALA A 67 7.51 7.22 9.74
C ALA A 67 8.85 6.55 9.38
N LYS A 68 9.43 5.77 10.32
CA LYS A 68 10.64 4.99 10.06
C LYS A 68 10.43 4.00 8.90
N LEU A 69 9.37 3.19 8.96
CA LEU A 69 9.06 2.21 7.91
C LEU A 69 8.83 2.87 6.54
N LYS A 70 8.14 4.02 6.50
CA LYS A 70 7.94 4.76 5.24
C LYS A 70 9.25 5.29 4.64
N GLY A 71 10.24 5.57 5.49
CA GLY A 71 11.57 6.03 5.06
C GLY A 71 12.55 4.91 4.71
N GLU A 72 12.20 3.64 4.95
CA GLU A 72 13.09 2.52 4.61
C GLU A 72 13.18 2.35 3.09
N MET A 73 14.43 2.20 2.63
CA MET A 73 14.74 1.98 1.21
C MET A 73 15.08 0.52 0.97
N SER A 74 14.67 -0.01 -0.16
CA SER A 74 15.07 -1.34 -0.60
C SER A 74 16.58 -1.38 -0.85
N PRO A 75 17.31 -2.34 -0.26
CA PRO A 75 18.73 -2.50 -0.54
C PRO A 75 19.00 -2.93 -1.99
N LEU A 76 18.00 -3.47 -2.68
CA LEU A 76 18.11 -3.96 -4.05
C LEU A 76 17.86 -2.85 -5.07
N THR A 77 16.86 -2.02 -4.83
CA THR A 77 16.36 -1.07 -5.84
C THR A 77 16.65 0.38 -5.49
N HIS A 78 17.03 0.67 -4.25
CA HIS A 78 17.17 2.03 -3.71
C HIS A 78 15.87 2.86 -3.77
N ASP A 79 14.73 2.22 -4.03
CA ASP A 79 13.39 2.80 -3.94
C ASP A 79 12.79 2.56 -2.56
N ALA A 80 11.64 3.17 -2.27
CA ALA A 80 10.90 2.89 -1.03
C ALA A 80 10.59 1.39 -0.91
N MET A 81 11.01 0.78 0.21
CA MET A 81 10.83 -0.66 0.48
C MET A 81 9.36 -1.03 0.66
N TYR A 82 8.56 -0.10 1.17
CA TYR A 82 7.16 -0.36 1.48
C TYR A 82 6.21 0.46 0.61
N LEU A 83 5.18 -0.20 0.09
CA LEU A 83 3.93 0.44 -0.32
C LEU A 83 3.10 0.68 0.94
N TRP A 84 2.32 1.74 0.97
CA TRP A 84 1.44 2.03 2.09
C TRP A 84 0.17 2.75 1.65
N VAL A 85 -0.88 2.57 2.43
CA VAL A 85 -2.14 3.30 2.32
C VAL A 85 -2.64 3.67 3.70
N MET A 86 -3.31 4.80 3.79
CA MET A 86 -4.05 5.21 4.98
C MET A 86 -5.53 5.11 4.68
N GLU A 87 -6.24 4.42 5.55
CA GLU A 87 -7.68 4.26 5.48
C GLU A 87 -8.35 4.84 6.73
N GLU A 88 -9.48 5.49 6.53
CA GLU A 88 -10.37 5.90 7.62
C GLU A 88 -11.78 5.42 7.29
N THR A 89 -12.38 4.67 8.20
CA THR A 89 -13.72 4.09 8.03
C THR A 89 -14.54 4.31 9.30
N THR A 90 -15.82 4.58 9.13
CA THR A 90 -16.78 4.71 10.23
C THR A 90 -17.88 3.68 10.06
N ALA A 91 -18.21 2.95 11.15
CA ALA A 91 -19.29 1.98 11.20
C ALA A 91 -20.02 2.03 12.56
N ALA A 92 -21.13 1.29 12.66
CA ALA A 92 -21.91 1.21 13.88
C ALA A 92 -21.17 0.50 15.04
N ASP A 93 -20.22 -0.36 14.71
CA ASP A 93 -19.37 -1.04 15.68
C ASP A 93 -17.90 -1.03 15.25
N LEU A 94 -17.00 -1.26 16.20
CA LEU A 94 -15.57 -1.20 16.01
C LEU A 94 -15.04 -2.31 15.07
N ALA A 95 -15.62 -3.50 15.15
CA ALA A 95 -15.18 -4.64 14.34
C ALA A 95 -15.50 -4.41 12.86
N GLY A 96 -16.72 -3.98 12.56
CA GLY A 96 -17.13 -3.62 11.20
C GLY A 96 -16.31 -2.47 10.62
N ALA A 97 -15.98 -1.45 11.44
CA ALA A 97 -15.11 -0.36 10.98
C ALA A 97 -13.69 -0.86 10.64
N LYS A 98 -13.12 -1.75 11.44
CA LYS A 98 -11.80 -2.36 11.19
C LYS A 98 -11.79 -3.27 9.97
N GLU A 99 -12.84 -4.07 9.78
CA GLU A 99 -12.97 -4.97 8.63
C GLU A 99 -13.09 -4.18 7.32
N ALA A 100 -13.97 -3.19 7.26
CA ALA A 100 -14.13 -2.33 6.10
C ALA A 100 -12.83 -1.57 5.77
N ASN A 101 -12.12 -1.11 6.80
CA ASN A 101 -10.82 -0.46 6.66
C ASN A 101 -9.78 -1.39 6.02
N ASN A 102 -9.70 -2.64 6.49
CA ASN A 102 -8.81 -3.65 5.94
C ASN A 102 -9.15 -4.00 4.48
N MET A 103 -10.42 -4.20 4.16
CA MET A 103 -10.86 -4.49 2.78
C MET A 103 -10.50 -3.35 1.81
N ASN A 104 -10.71 -2.10 2.21
CA ASN A 104 -10.36 -0.94 1.42
C ASN A 104 -8.83 -0.86 1.18
N ALA A 105 -8.04 -1.12 2.22
CA ALA A 105 -6.59 -1.14 2.12
C ALA A 105 -6.08 -2.23 1.18
N VAL A 106 -6.63 -3.45 1.29
CA VAL A 106 -6.30 -4.58 0.39
C VAL A 106 -6.57 -4.22 -1.05
N ASN A 107 -7.75 -3.67 -1.36
CA ASN A 107 -8.12 -3.29 -2.72
C ASN A 107 -7.19 -2.21 -3.29
N LYS A 108 -6.87 -1.17 -2.50
CA LYS A 108 -5.97 -0.10 -2.94
C LYS A 108 -4.54 -0.57 -3.16
N LEU A 109 -3.99 -1.38 -2.24
CA LEU A 109 -2.65 -1.95 -2.38
C LEU A 109 -2.57 -2.97 -3.51
N ALA A 110 -3.61 -3.80 -3.68
CA ALA A 110 -3.69 -4.72 -4.82
C ALA A 110 -3.63 -3.97 -6.15
N TYR A 111 -4.37 -2.88 -6.27
CA TYR A 111 -4.33 -2.03 -7.46
C TYR A 111 -2.93 -1.43 -7.71
N GLN A 112 -2.25 -0.98 -6.66
CA GLN A 112 -0.89 -0.43 -6.77
C GLN A 112 0.15 -1.44 -7.28
N ILE A 113 0.03 -2.72 -6.91
CA ILE A 113 0.94 -3.77 -7.43
C ILE A 113 0.52 -4.31 -8.79
N GLN A 114 -0.79 -4.36 -9.06
CA GLN A 114 -1.32 -4.85 -10.34
C GLN A 114 -0.91 -3.98 -11.52
N LEU A 115 -1.08 -2.67 -11.43
CA LEU A 115 -0.89 -1.77 -12.57
C LEU A 115 0.50 -1.87 -13.19
N PRO A 116 1.61 -1.75 -12.44
CA PRO A 116 2.94 -1.87 -13.03
C PRO A 116 3.19 -3.26 -13.62
N PHE A 117 2.71 -4.31 -12.94
CA PHE A 117 2.90 -5.69 -13.38
C PHE A 117 2.12 -5.98 -14.66
N LEU A 118 0.84 -5.65 -14.71
CA LEU A 118 0.00 -5.80 -15.91
C LEU A 118 0.56 -5.02 -17.10
N SER A 119 1.05 -3.80 -16.87
CA SER A 119 1.67 -2.99 -17.92
C SER A 119 2.88 -3.71 -18.55
N GLN A 120 3.75 -4.31 -17.75
CA GLN A 120 4.89 -5.08 -18.28
C GLN A 120 4.43 -6.34 -19.04
N CYS A 121 3.46 -7.06 -18.49
CA CYS A 121 2.89 -8.24 -19.13
C CYS A 121 2.25 -7.91 -20.48
N GLN A 122 1.50 -6.80 -20.59
CA GLN A 122 0.87 -6.34 -21.83
C GLN A 122 1.89 -6.01 -22.91
N ILE A 123 2.97 -5.30 -22.55
CA ILE A 123 4.06 -5.00 -23.47
C ILE A 123 4.66 -6.30 -24.01
N LEU A 124 4.90 -7.27 -23.15
CA LEU A 124 5.48 -8.57 -23.53
C LEU A 124 4.54 -9.40 -24.41
N LEU A 125 3.24 -9.46 -24.09
CA LEU A 125 2.24 -10.13 -24.93
C LEU A 125 2.20 -9.53 -26.33
N THR A 126 2.22 -8.21 -26.44
CA THR A 126 2.26 -7.52 -27.73
C THR A 126 3.54 -7.84 -28.51
N GLN A 127 4.69 -7.82 -27.85
CA GLN A 127 5.97 -8.17 -28.48
C GLN A 127 6.04 -9.61 -28.99
N LYS A 128 5.35 -10.54 -28.33
CA LYS A 128 5.27 -11.96 -28.72
C LYS A 128 4.11 -12.28 -29.65
N GLY A 129 3.29 -11.29 -30.02
CA GLY A 129 2.11 -11.52 -30.89
C GLY A 129 0.98 -12.31 -30.25
N ALA A 130 0.92 -12.36 -28.91
CA ALA A 130 -0.03 -13.15 -28.12
C ALA A 130 -1.13 -12.28 -27.45
N ASN A 131 -1.63 -11.27 -28.16
CA ASN A 131 -2.63 -10.34 -27.63
C ASN A 131 -3.99 -11.00 -27.30
N ASP A 132 -4.31 -12.12 -27.93
CA ASP A 132 -5.48 -12.95 -27.62
C ASP A 132 -5.49 -13.47 -26.18
N ARG A 133 -4.31 -13.59 -25.54
CA ARG A 133 -4.15 -14.03 -24.14
C ARG A 133 -4.31 -12.92 -23.10
N MET A 134 -4.51 -11.68 -23.53
CA MET A 134 -4.61 -10.51 -22.64
C MET A 134 -5.75 -10.64 -21.60
N LYS A 135 -6.89 -11.19 -22.02
CA LYS A 135 -8.05 -11.40 -21.13
C LYS A 135 -7.74 -12.41 -20.02
N ASP A 136 -7.08 -13.51 -20.37
CA ASP A 136 -6.72 -14.57 -19.42
C ASP A 136 -5.67 -14.06 -18.42
N MET A 137 -4.65 -13.35 -18.91
CA MET A 137 -3.63 -12.70 -18.09
C MET A 137 -4.27 -11.74 -17.08
N ASN A 138 -5.14 -10.84 -17.54
CA ASN A 138 -5.82 -9.89 -16.65
C ASN A 138 -6.68 -10.61 -15.60
N LYS A 139 -7.38 -11.67 -15.99
CA LYS A 139 -8.19 -12.47 -15.06
C LYS A 139 -7.31 -13.07 -13.96
N ILE A 140 -6.18 -13.69 -14.31
CA ILE A 140 -5.26 -14.30 -13.35
C ILE A 140 -4.72 -13.25 -12.38
N VAL A 141 -4.16 -12.17 -12.89
CA VAL A 141 -3.53 -11.13 -12.03
C VAL A 141 -4.56 -10.46 -11.12
N ASN A 142 -5.76 -10.14 -11.64
CA ASN A 142 -6.83 -9.51 -10.86
C ASN A 142 -7.36 -10.43 -9.75
N GLN A 143 -7.32 -11.74 -9.95
CA GLN A 143 -7.73 -12.71 -8.95
C GLN A 143 -6.65 -12.94 -7.88
N ILE A 144 -5.40 -12.99 -8.29
CA ILE A 144 -4.26 -13.34 -7.40
C ILE A 144 -3.80 -12.16 -6.54
N ALA A 145 -3.74 -10.93 -7.09
CA ALA A 145 -3.15 -9.81 -6.40
C ALA A 145 -3.85 -9.45 -5.07
N PRO A 146 -5.19 -9.39 -4.97
CA PRO A 146 -5.85 -9.15 -3.68
C PRO A 146 -5.53 -10.22 -2.65
N MET A 147 -5.44 -11.48 -3.04
CA MET A 147 -5.11 -12.60 -2.16
C MET A 147 -3.68 -12.49 -1.63
N VAL A 148 -2.72 -12.17 -2.50
CA VAL A 148 -1.31 -11.97 -2.09
C VAL A 148 -1.19 -10.78 -1.14
N VAL A 149 -1.88 -9.67 -1.42
CA VAL A 149 -1.90 -8.50 -0.52
C VAL A 149 -2.51 -8.85 0.81
N GLN A 150 -3.69 -9.48 0.84
CA GLN A 150 -4.39 -9.86 2.07
C GLN A 150 -3.49 -10.70 3.00
N ASN A 151 -2.68 -11.58 2.45
CA ASN A 151 -1.79 -12.46 3.21
C ASN A 151 -0.49 -11.78 3.70
N ASN A 152 -0.14 -10.60 3.16
CA ASN A 152 1.14 -9.93 3.43
C ASN A 152 1.00 -8.52 3.99
N ILE A 153 -0.20 -7.96 3.99
CA ILE A 153 -0.48 -6.63 4.52
C ILE A 153 -0.27 -6.60 6.04
N ARG A 154 0.33 -5.52 6.54
CA ARG A 154 0.55 -5.30 7.97
C ARG A 154 0.05 -3.92 8.37
N LYS A 155 -0.44 -3.81 9.60
CA LYS A 155 -0.77 -2.53 10.21
C LYS A 155 0.50 -1.96 10.84
N SER A 156 0.81 -0.71 10.54
CA SER A 156 1.88 0.05 11.18
C SER A 156 1.35 1.08 12.17
N TYR A 157 0.08 1.47 12.00
CA TYR A 157 -0.61 2.44 12.81
C TYR A 157 -2.11 2.11 12.82
N GLU A 158 -2.74 2.10 13.99
CA GLU A 158 -4.19 1.94 14.13
C GLU A 158 -4.69 2.71 15.35
N ILE A 159 -5.59 3.65 15.12
CA ILE A 159 -6.32 4.37 16.15
C ILE A 159 -7.81 4.31 15.90
N TYR A 160 -8.59 4.44 16.96
CA TYR A 160 -10.05 4.43 16.87
C TYR A 160 -10.64 5.44 17.85
N ARG A 161 -11.85 5.89 17.56
CA ARG A 161 -12.65 6.69 18.48
C ARG A 161 -14.12 6.33 18.32
N GLU A 162 -14.85 6.48 19.41
CA GLU A 162 -16.32 6.43 19.42
C GLU A 162 -16.85 7.85 19.48
N LYS A 163 -17.76 8.18 18.57
CA LYS A 163 -18.45 9.47 18.54
C LYS A 163 -19.85 9.28 17.95
N ASP A 164 -20.86 9.85 18.62
CA ASP A 164 -22.25 9.82 18.16
C ASP A 164 -22.77 8.39 17.87
N LYS A 165 -22.42 7.43 18.73
CA LYS A 165 -22.75 6.00 18.64
C LYS A 165 -22.17 5.31 17.40
N ALA A 166 -21.15 5.86 16.80
CA ALA A 166 -20.40 5.26 15.69
C ALA A 166 -18.91 5.17 16.04
N PHE A 167 -18.25 4.17 15.49
CA PHE A 167 -16.81 3.97 15.64
C PHE A 167 -16.10 4.41 14.37
N SER A 168 -15.15 5.34 14.50
CA SER A 168 -14.21 5.67 13.43
C SER A 168 -12.88 4.98 13.70
N VAL A 169 -12.33 4.34 12.68
CA VAL A 169 -11.02 3.70 12.72
C VAL A 169 -10.14 4.32 11.64
N GLN A 170 -8.93 4.73 12.03
CA GLN A 170 -7.91 5.19 11.10
C GLN A 170 -6.71 4.24 11.19
N THR A 171 -6.27 3.72 10.05
CA THR A 171 -5.19 2.74 9.99
C THR A 171 -4.24 3.05 8.84
N ILE A 172 -2.93 2.91 9.09
CA ILE A 172 -1.93 2.88 8.03
C ILE A 172 -1.49 1.42 7.85
N TYR A 173 -1.69 0.95 6.63
CA TYR A 173 -1.27 -0.37 6.20
C TYR A 173 -0.01 -0.25 5.36
N ILE A 174 0.91 -1.19 5.56
CA ILE A 174 2.16 -1.30 4.83
C ILE A 174 2.28 -2.67 4.17
N LEU A 175 2.99 -2.71 3.05
CA LEU A 175 3.24 -3.90 2.27
C LEU A 175 4.68 -3.86 1.75
N ASN A 176 5.50 -4.88 2.06
CA ASN A 176 6.86 -4.97 1.53
C ASN A 176 6.80 -5.18 0.01
N LYS A 177 7.28 -4.20 -0.75
CA LYS A 177 7.18 -4.14 -2.21
C LYS A 177 7.93 -5.28 -2.88
N ASP A 178 9.16 -5.53 -2.49
CA ASP A 178 10.01 -6.55 -3.13
C ASP A 178 9.39 -7.94 -2.91
N LYS A 179 9.07 -8.27 -1.67
CA LYS A 179 8.48 -9.56 -1.32
C LYS A 179 7.14 -9.82 -1.98
N VAL A 180 6.29 -8.80 -2.09
CA VAL A 180 4.94 -8.97 -2.65
C VAL A 180 4.97 -9.20 -4.15
N TYR A 181 5.91 -8.60 -4.88
CA TYR A 181 6.06 -8.87 -6.32
C TYR A 181 6.56 -10.28 -6.58
N ASP A 182 7.52 -10.79 -5.80
CA ASP A 182 7.98 -12.19 -5.91
C ASP A 182 6.80 -13.15 -5.72
N MET A 183 6.00 -12.95 -4.67
CA MET A 183 4.84 -13.79 -4.39
C MET A 183 3.74 -13.67 -5.45
N LEU A 184 3.48 -12.46 -5.96
CA LEU A 184 2.50 -12.24 -7.02
C LEU A 184 2.87 -13.05 -8.26
N VAL A 185 4.13 -13.01 -8.67
CA VAL A 185 4.62 -13.75 -9.84
C VAL A 185 4.54 -15.24 -9.62
N GLU A 186 5.00 -15.72 -8.46
CA GLU A 186 4.95 -17.15 -8.10
C GLU A 186 3.51 -17.69 -8.16
N GLU A 187 2.55 -17.00 -7.54
CA GLU A 187 1.16 -17.42 -7.53
C GLU A 187 0.50 -17.31 -8.92
N CYS A 188 0.84 -16.29 -9.71
CA CYS A 188 0.36 -16.19 -11.10
C CYS A 188 0.87 -17.37 -11.96
N ILE A 189 2.14 -17.76 -11.78
CA ILE A 189 2.72 -18.92 -12.49
C ILE A 189 2.02 -20.20 -12.07
N LYS A 190 1.86 -20.47 -10.77
CA LYS A 190 1.14 -21.66 -10.26
C LYS A 190 -0.28 -21.75 -10.82
N HIS A 191 -0.96 -20.60 -10.88
CA HIS A 191 -2.31 -20.56 -11.45
C HIS A 191 -2.31 -20.85 -12.96
N ALA A 192 -1.32 -20.33 -13.70
CA ALA A 192 -1.17 -20.58 -15.14
C ALA A 192 -0.79 -22.05 -15.43
N GLU A 193 -0.03 -22.71 -14.57
CA GLU A 193 0.36 -24.13 -14.70
C GLU A 193 -0.82 -25.09 -14.71
N SER A 194 -1.96 -24.68 -14.20
CA SER A 194 -3.20 -25.50 -14.20
C SER A 194 -3.74 -25.80 -15.60
N SER A 195 -3.28 -25.10 -16.65
CA SER A 195 -3.69 -25.33 -18.04
C SER A 195 -2.50 -25.28 -19.00
N LYS A 196 -2.36 -26.32 -19.86
CA LYS A 196 -1.32 -26.34 -20.89
C LYS A 196 -1.40 -25.17 -21.89
N GLU A 197 -2.58 -24.59 -22.06
CA GLU A 197 -2.80 -23.43 -22.93
C GLU A 197 -2.16 -22.15 -22.39
N ASN A 198 -1.77 -22.13 -21.12
CA ASN A 198 -1.20 -20.97 -20.43
C ASN A 198 0.34 -20.93 -20.44
N ALA A 199 1.01 -21.81 -21.18
CA ALA A 199 2.48 -21.85 -21.21
C ALA A 199 3.12 -20.48 -21.55
N ILE A 200 2.52 -19.76 -22.50
CA ILE A 200 2.97 -18.41 -22.87
C ILE A 200 2.80 -17.41 -21.70
N LEU A 201 1.75 -17.52 -20.91
CA LEU A 201 1.52 -16.64 -19.77
C LEU A 201 2.56 -16.84 -18.66
N MET A 202 2.98 -18.08 -18.42
CA MET A 202 4.04 -18.39 -17.46
C MET A 202 5.37 -17.71 -17.84
N GLU A 203 5.72 -17.77 -19.13
CA GLU A 203 6.90 -17.09 -19.67
C GLU A 203 6.78 -15.57 -19.53
N ILE A 204 5.61 -15.01 -19.86
CA ILE A 204 5.32 -13.58 -19.71
C ILE A 204 5.46 -13.12 -18.26
N PHE A 205 4.90 -13.85 -17.29
CA PHE A 205 4.99 -13.49 -15.88
C PHE A 205 6.44 -13.49 -15.37
N LYS A 206 7.23 -14.50 -15.72
CA LYS A 206 8.67 -14.58 -15.38
C LYS A 206 9.45 -13.42 -15.98
N GLU A 207 9.23 -13.13 -17.26
CA GLU A 207 9.97 -12.05 -17.95
C GLU A 207 9.54 -10.66 -17.45
N ALA A 208 8.25 -10.44 -17.16
CA ALA A 208 7.75 -9.20 -16.60
C ALA A 208 8.41 -8.89 -15.25
N HIS A 209 8.47 -9.89 -14.36
CA HIS A 209 9.16 -9.78 -13.08
C HIS A 209 10.63 -9.39 -13.25
N HIS A 210 11.35 -10.10 -14.11
CA HIS A 210 12.75 -9.82 -14.40
C HIS A 210 12.99 -8.38 -14.93
N ARG A 211 12.10 -7.88 -15.80
CA ARG A 211 12.17 -6.51 -16.30
C ARG A 211 11.90 -5.47 -15.21
N MET A 212 10.95 -5.74 -14.32
CA MET A 212 10.66 -4.85 -13.20
C MET A 212 11.85 -4.77 -12.25
N ALA A 213 12.46 -5.89 -11.88
CA ALA A 213 13.65 -5.93 -11.05
C ALA A 213 14.84 -5.17 -11.68
N LYS A 214 15.07 -5.30 -12.98
CA LYS A 214 16.15 -4.57 -13.69
C LYS A 214 15.92 -3.05 -13.82
N ARG A 215 14.68 -2.59 -13.91
CA ARG A 215 14.38 -1.15 -14.00
C ARG A 215 14.69 -0.41 -12.71
N SER A 216 14.57 -1.09 -11.60
CA SER A 216 14.89 -0.56 -10.28
C SER A 216 16.38 -0.41 -10.01
N LEU A 217 17.24 -0.97 -10.87
CA LEU A 217 18.71 -0.91 -10.77
C LEU A 217 19.34 0.21 -11.65
N ARG A 218 18.54 1.00 -12.34
CA ARG A 218 18.98 2.13 -13.20
C ARG A 218 18.49 3.46 -12.62
#